data_a13020d72753951a7221a8624c989f0f
#
_entry.id   a13020d72753951a7221a8624c989f0f
#
_cell.length_a   1.000
_cell.length_b   1.000
_cell.length_c   1.000
_cell.angle_alpha   90.00
_cell.angle_beta   90.00
_cell.angle_gamma   90.00
#
_symmetry.space_group_name_H-M   'P 1'
#
loop_
_entity.id
_entity.type
_entity.pdbx_description
1 polymer ?
#
loop_
_entity_poly.entity_id
_entity_poly.type
_entity_poly.pdbx_seq_one_letter_code
_entity_poly.pdbx_strand_id
1 'polypeptide(L)'
;AHYDLESGQLLSGSFMDYALPRADDVPSFDCSFHHTPGTSNPLGVKGAGEAGAVGAPPAVINAVVDALHAATGLKHIDMPATSEKLWRALRATAA
;
A
#
# COMPACT_ATOMS: atom_id res chain seq x y z
N ALA A 1 -12.35 -1.30 7.12
CA ALA A 1 -13.65 -1.28 7.81
C ALA A 1 -14.18 -2.71 7.93
N HIS A 2 -14.78 -3.02 9.08
CA HIS A 2 -15.42 -4.31 9.34
C HIS A 2 -16.92 -4.10 9.48
N TYR A 3 -17.67 -4.96 8.83
CA TYR A 3 -19.11 -4.96 8.89
C TYR A 3 -19.62 -6.29 9.43
N ASP A 4 -20.71 -6.24 10.18
CA ASP A 4 -21.45 -7.43 10.53
C ASP A 4 -22.06 -8.05 9.28
N LEU A 5 -21.86 -9.35 9.06
CA LEU A 5 -22.27 -10.01 7.82
C LEU A 5 -23.78 -10.25 7.71
N GLU A 6 -24.49 -10.29 8.84
CA GLU A 6 -25.93 -10.54 8.84
C GLU A 6 -26.73 -9.25 8.77
N SER A 7 -26.34 -8.24 9.55
CA SER A 7 -27.04 -6.97 9.64
C SER A 7 -26.52 -5.87 8.72
N GLY A 8 -25.30 -6.02 8.19
CA GLY A 8 -24.62 -4.97 7.43
C GLY A 8 -24.13 -3.80 8.31
N GLN A 9 -24.23 -3.90 9.63
CA GLN A 9 -23.81 -2.86 10.55
C GLN A 9 -22.31 -2.65 10.52
N LEU A 10 -21.86 -1.38 10.43
CA LEU A 10 -20.46 -1.03 10.54
C LEU A 10 -19.97 -1.23 11.98
N LEU A 11 -19.05 -2.16 12.18
CA LEU A 11 -18.47 -2.50 13.49
C LEU A 11 -17.26 -1.62 13.83
N SER A 12 -16.45 -1.22 12.84
CA SER A 12 -15.26 -0.37 13.03
C SER A 12 -15.54 1.09 12.66
N GLY A 13 -16.62 1.66 13.22
CA GLY A 13 -17.10 3.02 12.92
C GLY A 13 -16.48 4.12 13.78
N SER A 14 -15.70 3.79 14.79
CA SER A 14 -15.04 4.76 15.66
C SER A 14 -13.53 4.79 15.42
N PHE A 15 -12.84 5.87 15.84
CA PHE A 15 -11.39 5.94 15.81
C PHE A 15 -10.70 4.94 16.73
N MET A 16 -11.41 4.37 17.70
CA MET A 16 -10.89 3.27 18.53
C MET A 16 -10.90 1.95 17.80
N ASP A 17 -11.90 1.71 16.98
CA ASP A 17 -12.14 0.42 16.32
C ASP A 17 -11.51 0.35 14.93
N TYR A 18 -11.36 1.50 14.26
CA TYR A 18 -10.70 1.57 12.96
C TYR A 18 -9.19 1.69 13.13
N ALA A 19 -8.44 0.75 12.53
CA ALA A 19 -6.98 0.75 12.57
C ALA A 19 -6.43 1.88 11.67
N LEU A 20 -6.21 3.05 12.25
CA LEU A 20 -5.51 4.16 11.60
C LEU A 20 -4.00 3.94 11.68
N PRO A 21 -3.25 4.16 10.59
CA PRO A 21 -1.79 4.16 10.62
C PRO A 21 -1.28 5.22 11.61
N ARG A 22 -0.31 4.84 12.43
CA ARG A 22 0.37 5.71 13.40
C ARG A 22 1.79 5.99 12.93
N ALA A 23 2.43 7.00 13.51
CA ALA A 23 3.80 7.33 13.16
C ALA A 23 4.78 6.17 13.37
N ASP A 24 4.53 5.32 14.36
CA ASP A 24 5.36 4.14 14.67
C ASP A 24 5.15 2.97 13.69
N ASP A 25 4.09 3.02 12.88
CA ASP A 25 3.79 1.97 11.88
C ASP A 25 4.58 2.15 10.58
N VAL A 26 5.23 3.29 10.40
CA VAL A 26 5.95 3.65 9.18
C VAL A 26 7.40 4.05 9.47
N PRO A 27 8.34 3.74 8.57
CA PRO A 27 9.73 4.18 8.72
C PRO A 27 9.88 5.67 8.46
N SER A 28 11.05 6.22 8.76
CA SER A 28 11.44 7.55 8.27
C SER A 28 11.55 7.54 6.75
N PHE A 29 11.12 8.64 6.14
CA PHE A 29 11.14 8.80 4.69
C PHE A 29 12.22 9.79 4.27
N ASP A 30 13.03 9.40 3.27
CA ASP A 30 13.82 10.35 2.49
C ASP A 30 12.95 10.89 1.35
N CYS A 31 12.67 12.19 1.39
CA CYS A 31 11.81 12.83 0.41
C CYS A 31 12.63 13.62 -0.61
N SER A 32 12.41 13.35 -1.89
CA SER A 32 12.97 14.11 -2.99
C SER A 32 11.90 14.47 -4.01
N PHE A 33 12.18 15.50 -4.82
CA PHE A 33 11.27 15.96 -5.84
C PHE A 33 11.94 15.90 -7.21
N HIS A 34 11.28 15.27 -8.15
CA HIS A 34 11.66 15.31 -9.56
C HIS A 34 10.63 16.13 -10.33
N HIS A 35 11.01 17.35 -10.72
CA HIS A 35 10.11 18.27 -11.39
C HIS A 35 9.99 17.95 -12.88
N THR A 36 8.76 17.70 -13.33
CA THR A 36 8.42 17.56 -14.74
C THR A 36 7.30 18.56 -15.08
N PRO A 37 7.63 19.80 -15.45
CA PRO A 37 6.64 20.84 -15.71
C PRO A 37 5.64 20.44 -16.78
N GLY A 38 4.38 20.81 -16.57
CA GLY A 38 3.34 20.69 -17.59
C GLY A 38 3.52 21.75 -18.68
N THR A 39 3.11 21.42 -19.89
CA THR A 39 3.15 22.36 -21.04
C THR A 39 1.84 23.11 -21.27
N SER A 40 0.79 22.76 -20.49
CA SER A 40 -0.56 23.30 -20.67
C SER A 40 -0.80 24.66 -20.00
N ASN A 41 0.14 25.13 -19.18
CA ASN A 41 0.03 26.43 -18.51
C ASN A 41 1.41 27.04 -18.26
N PRO A 42 1.49 28.41 -18.13
CA PRO A 42 2.79 29.12 -18.00
C PRO A 42 3.57 28.75 -16.72
N LEU A 43 2.90 28.32 -15.67
CA LEU A 43 3.53 27.93 -14.39
C LEU A 43 4.01 26.47 -14.39
N GLY A 44 3.62 25.67 -15.39
CA GLY A 44 3.95 24.26 -15.46
C GLY A 44 3.31 23.40 -14.35
N VAL A 45 2.28 23.91 -13.68
CA VAL A 45 1.63 23.21 -12.56
C VAL A 45 0.74 22.07 -13.04
N LYS A 46 0.64 21.04 -12.20
CA LYS A 46 -0.19 19.85 -12.41
C LYS A 46 -1.01 19.56 -11.16
N GLY A 47 -2.20 18.99 -11.35
CA GLY A 47 -2.98 18.44 -10.23
C GLY A 47 -2.26 17.24 -9.63
N ALA A 48 -2.25 17.17 -8.30
CA ALA A 48 -1.60 16.09 -7.55
C ALA A 48 -2.45 15.56 -6.37
N GLY A 49 -3.75 15.89 -6.34
CA GLY A 49 -4.63 15.52 -5.22
C GLY A 49 -4.73 14.02 -4.96
N GLU A 50 -4.69 13.20 -6.00
CA GLU A 50 -4.80 11.74 -5.90
C GLU A 50 -3.46 11.02 -6.09
N ALA A 51 -2.38 11.73 -6.37
CA ALA A 51 -1.10 11.13 -6.74
C ALA A 51 -0.58 10.12 -5.70
N GLY A 52 -0.70 10.44 -4.42
CA GLY A 52 -0.31 9.54 -3.33
C GLY A 52 -1.15 8.26 -3.28
N ALA A 53 -2.46 8.38 -3.39
CA ALA A 53 -3.38 7.24 -3.35
C ALA A 53 -3.22 6.33 -4.57
N VAL A 54 -2.92 6.90 -5.73
CA VAL A 54 -2.69 6.13 -6.98
C VAL A 54 -1.30 5.50 -6.99
N GLY A 55 -0.28 6.20 -6.52
CA GLY A 55 1.12 5.78 -6.64
C GLY A 55 1.63 4.89 -5.50
N ALA A 56 1.27 5.20 -4.26
CA ALA A 56 1.86 4.52 -3.10
C ALA A 56 1.50 3.03 -2.97
N PRO A 57 0.23 2.59 -3.07
CA PRO A 57 -0.10 1.18 -2.96
C PRO A 57 0.61 0.30 -4.01
N PRO A 58 0.59 0.62 -5.32
CA PRO A 58 1.31 -0.21 -6.29
C PRO A 58 2.83 -0.13 -6.13
N ALA A 59 3.39 1.00 -5.70
CA ALA A 59 4.82 1.10 -5.43
C ALA A 59 5.26 0.14 -4.32
N VAL A 60 4.52 0.12 -3.21
CA VAL A 60 4.82 -0.76 -2.07
C VAL A 60 4.63 -2.22 -2.44
N ILE A 61 3.50 -2.58 -3.09
CA ILE A 61 3.27 -3.98 -3.45
C ILE A 61 4.28 -4.50 -4.47
N ASN A 62 4.69 -3.67 -5.43
CA ASN A 62 5.72 -4.06 -6.39
C ASN A 62 7.07 -4.31 -5.70
N ALA A 63 7.45 -3.47 -4.73
CA ALA A 63 8.67 -3.68 -3.95
C ALA A 63 8.61 -4.98 -3.11
N VAL A 64 7.45 -5.28 -2.52
CA VAL A 64 7.22 -6.53 -1.78
C VAL A 64 7.34 -7.74 -2.71
N VAL A 65 6.71 -7.70 -3.89
CA VAL A 65 6.76 -8.78 -4.87
C VAL A 65 8.19 -8.97 -5.40
N ASP A 66 8.92 -7.90 -5.65
CA ASP A 66 10.30 -7.95 -6.10
C ASP A 66 11.21 -8.63 -5.05
N ALA A 67 11.07 -8.24 -3.78
CA ALA A 67 11.79 -8.88 -2.68
C ALA A 67 11.43 -10.37 -2.51
N LEU A 68 10.16 -10.72 -2.62
CA LEU A 68 9.70 -12.11 -2.58
C LEU A 68 10.23 -12.91 -3.76
N HIS A 69 10.23 -12.33 -4.96
CA HIS A 69 10.74 -12.96 -6.16
C HIS A 69 12.23 -13.26 -6.04
N ALA A 70 13.01 -12.31 -5.56
CA ALA A 70 14.44 -12.49 -5.33
C ALA A 70 14.74 -13.61 -4.32
N ALA A 71 13.90 -13.74 -3.28
CA ALA A 71 14.09 -14.72 -2.22
C ALA A 71 13.55 -16.13 -2.57
N THR A 72 12.46 -16.22 -3.31
CA THR A 72 11.68 -17.47 -3.45
C THR A 72 11.27 -17.81 -4.88
N GLY A 73 11.45 -16.90 -5.83
CA GLY A 73 10.95 -17.02 -7.19
C GLY A 73 9.45 -16.71 -7.34
N LEU A 74 8.75 -16.34 -6.25
CA LEU A 74 7.33 -15.97 -6.28
C LEU A 74 7.14 -14.71 -7.13
N LYS A 75 6.20 -14.72 -8.08
CA LYS A 75 6.00 -13.62 -9.04
C LYS A 75 4.78 -12.77 -8.78
N HIS A 76 3.94 -13.18 -7.84
CA HIS A 76 2.67 -12.49 -7.59
C HIS A 76 2.17 -12.74 -6.18
N ILE A 77 1.52 -11.73 -5.59
CA ILE A 77 0.73 -11.84 -4.38
C ILE A 77 -0.47 -10.89 -4.48
N ASP A 78 -1.66 -11.39 -4.15
CA ASP A 78 -2.87 -10.58 -4.13
C ASP A 78 -2.89 -9.61 -2.96
N MET A 79 -3.30 -8.38 -3.21
CA MET A 79 -3.59 -7.42 -2.14
C MET A 79 -4.88 -7.80 -1.38
N PRO A 80 -4.98 -7.46 -0.09
CA PRO A 80 -3.96 -6.84 0.74
C PRO A 80 -2.82 -7.81 1.07
N ALA A 81 -1.57 -7.34 1.00
CA ALA A 81 -0.37 -8.12 1.34
C ALA A 81 -0.17 -8.14 2.86
N THR A 82 -1.03 -8.85 3.56
CA THR A 82 -0.94 -8.98 5.02
C THR A 82 0.26 -9.84 5.42
N SER A 83 0.76 -9.65 6.65
CA SER A 83 1.86 -10.44 7.20
C SER A 83 1.59 -11.95 7.12
N GLU A 84 0.34 -12.37 7.36
CA GLU A 84 -0.07 -13.75 7.24
C GLU A 84 0.03 -14.29 5.81
N LYS A 85 -0.43 -13.52 4.81
CA LYS A 85 -0.30 -13.92 3.40
C LYS A 85 1.15 -14.06 2.98
N LEU A 86 2.00 -13.10 3.36
CA LEU A 86 3.43 -13.13 3.08
C LEU A 86 4.08 -14.36 3.72
N TRP A 87 3.80 -14.62 4.98
CA TRP A 87 4.32 -15.78 5.68
C TRP A 87 3.90 -17.11 5.03
N ARG A 88 2.61 -17.25 4.66
CA ARG A 88 2.10 -18.45 3.97
C ARG A 88 2.78 -18.63 2.61
N ALA A 89 2.95 -17.55 1.85
CA ALA A 89 3.62 -17.59 0.55
C ALA A 89 5.08 -18.05 0.69
N LEU A 90 5.81 -17.52 1.66
CA LEU A 90 7.19 -17.91 1.94
C LEU A 90 7.30 -19.39 2.34
N ARG A 91 6.39 -19.88 3.15
CA ARG A 91 6.40 -21.29 3.58
C ARG A 91 6.05 -22.26 2.45
N ALA A 92 5.15 -21.89 1.55
CA ALA A 92 4.76 -22.71 0.42
C ALA A 92 5.89 -22.88 -0.61
N THR A 93 6.84 -21.95 -0.66
CA THR A 93 8.01 -22.02 -1.56
C THR A 93 9.25 -22.66 -0.91
N ALA A 94 9.24 -22.88 0.40
CA ALA A 94 10.32 -23.49 1.14
C ALA A 94 10.15 -25.03 1.32
N ALA A 95 9.04 -25.58 0.88
CA ALA A 95 8.73 -27.01 0.89
C ALA A 95 8.96 -27.63 -0.49
#